data_7eaa0fc8ee1e8f185e3632aec9f6c40c
#
_entry.id   7eaa0fc8ee1e8f185e3632aec9f6c40c
#
_cell.length_a   1.000
_cell.length_b   1.000
_cell.length_c   1.000
_cell.angle_alpha   90.00
_cell.angle_beta   90.00
_cell.angle_gamma   90.00
#
_symmetry.space_group_name_H-M   'P 1'
#
loop_
_entity.id
_entity.type
_entity.pdbx_description
1 polymer ?
#
loop_
_entity_poly.entity_id
_entity_poly.type
_entity_poly.pdbx_seq_one_letter_code
_entity_poly.pdbx_strand_id
1 'polypeptide(L)'
;MLVPLEMELTSVIRSVSPLLRRCALTLSLLGVAAGASAQEPPPAQPVAPPPPESQPKPATPPPAGPVRRITTEEAVASALQQNVALRVQRMDPTITELDIAAAYGSWLPALTGQLFYQDLEQPVATILQSGAGQSNFSQSQWLGSFGVEQVLPTGARYSAGYEASRNKSNNRFATLNPSTRGNLTFSFEQPLLRNRGVDNTRLNIIISKNNLAISDLDLRNTVVTTVRNVKNAYWDLAVALSNLAVQQQTLELSRQTLGDNRKRVEVGTMAPIDIVQAEAEVASNEENVIIAEQSVAQAQDRLRALILDPGTADFWATTFEPADTPALAANPVDVNAAVDNAIKNRLDLQQSRKQLENNEERIKFFKNQVLPAVGFNVDYGLAGLGGSIIEIDQSDPLNPSGTPREVGKRPYTDVVRDIFGLDFPTWS
;
A
#
# COMPACT_ATOMS: atom_id res chain seq x y z
N MET A 1 -36.46 5.07 -10.76
CA MET A 1 -36.54 5.34 -9.34
C MET A 1 -35.19 5.90 -8.93
N LEU A 2 -35.04 7.22 -8.95
CA LEU A 2 -33.82 7.97 -8.70
C LEU A 2 -33.75 8.27 -7.19
N VAL A 3 -32.83 7.60 -6.48
CA VAL A 3 -32.51 7.93 -5.08
C VAL A 3 -31.42 9.00 -5.13
N PRO A 4 -31.53 10.10 -4.38
CA PRO A 4 -30.64 11.24 -4.51
C PRO A 4 -29.24 10.94 -3.94
N LEU A 5 -28.24 11.06 -4.80
CA LEU A 5 -26.81 10.89 -4.55
C LEU A 5 -26.20 11.99 -3.64
N GLU A 6 -26.99 12.97 -3.21
CA GLU A 6 -26.49 14.15 -2.48
C GLU A 6 -26.24 13.92 -0.98
N MET A 7 -26.74 12.84 -0.40
CA MET A 7 -26.61 12.61 1.05
C MET A 7 -25.33 11.88 1.48
N GLU A 8 -24.65 11.18 0.56
CA GLU A 8 -23.38 10.50 0.91
C GLU A 8 -22.14 11.39 0.83
N LEU A 9 -22.15 12.42 -0.03
CA LEU A 9 -21.00 13.34 -0.18
C LEU A 9 -20.73 14.20 1.07
N THR A 10 -21.77 14.54 1.82
CA THR A 10 -21.63 15.39 3.02
C THR A 10 -21.02 14.68 4.23
N SER A 11 -21.09 13.35 4.29
CA SER A 11 -20.49 12.58 5.41
C SER A 11 -18.98 12.37 5.23
N VAL A 12 -18.51 12.22 3.99
CA VAL A 12 -17.09 12.00 3.68
C VAL A 12 -16.27 13.29 3.82
N ILE A 13 -16.85 14.45 3.50
CA ILE A 13 -16.16 15.75 3.61
C ILE A 13 -15.92 16.17 5.07
N ARG A 14 -16.70 15.71 6.03
CA ARG A 14 -16.52 16.04 7.46
C ARG A 14 -15.37 15.31 8.15
N SER A 15 -14.90 14.19 7.62
CA SER A 15 -13.81 13.41 8.26
C SER A 15 -12.39 13.81 7.84
N VAL A 16 -12.24 14.59 6.75
CA VAL A 16 -10.93 14.92 6.16
C VAL A 16 -10.34 16.26 6.64
N SER A 17 -11.08 17.04 7.44
CA SER A 17 -10.73 18.42 7.76
C SER A 17 -9.56 18.69 8.75
N PRO A 18 -9.00 17.77 9.56
CA PRO A 18 -7.92 18.15 10.49
C PRO A 18 -6.49 17.91 9.97
N LEU A 19 -6.27 17.27 8.82
CA LEU A 19 -4.92 16.85 8.38
C LEU A 19 -4.18 17.83 7.45
N LEU A 20 -4.86 18.85 6.93
CA LEU A 20 -4.28 19.81 5.95
C LEU A 20 -3.53 21.00 6.57
N ARG A 21 -3.33 21.05 7.89
CA ARG A 21 -2.68 22.21 8.54
C ARG A 21 -1.19 22.04 8.91
N ARG A 22 -0.52 20.94 8.53
CA ARG A 22 0.90 20.74 8.91
C ARG A 22 1.76 20.15 7.80
N CYS A 23 1.84 20.78 6.64
CA CYS A 23 2.91 20.54 5.67
C CYS A 23 3.30 21.86 4.99
N ALA A 24 3.96 22.72 5.74
CA ALA A 24 4.77 23.79 5.17
C ALA A 24 6.16 23.71 5.81
N LEU A 25 7.18 23.80 4.99
CA LEU A 25 8.61 23.91 5.26
C LEU A 25 9.35 22.65 5.73
N THR A 26 10.10 22.03 4.81
CA THR A 26 11.57 21.99 4.86
C THR A 26 12.13 21.44 3.54
N LEU A 27 12.58 22.35 2.71
CA LEU A 27 13.48 22.08 1.60
C LEU A 27 14.90 22.35 2.11
N SER A 28 15.72 21.33 2.32
CA SER A 28 17.16 21.50 2.55
C SER A 28 17.96 20.73 1.52
N LEU A 29 18.64 21.50 0.69
CA LEU A 29 19.74 21.06 -0.17
C LEU A 29 20.86 20.43 0.68
N LEU A 30 21.36 19.29 0.23
CA LEU A 30 22.78 18.92 0.47
C LEU A 30 23.25 18.00 -0.65
N GLY A 31 24.01 18.59 -1.57
CA GLY A 31 24.90 17.88 -2.47
C GLY A 31 26.26 17.75 -1.81
N VAL A 32 26.78 16.54 -1.72
CA VAL A 32 28.21 16.28 -1.50
C VAL A 32 28.62 15.11 -2.38
N ALA A 33 29.39 15.40 -3.38
CA ALA A 33 30.18 14.41 -4.11
C ALA A 33 31.44 14.11 -3.30
N ALA A 34 31.64 12.85 -2.91
CA ALA A 34 32.91 12.37 -2.36
C ALA A 34 33.39 11.22 -3.25
N GLY A 35 34.53 11.47 -3.90
CA GLY A 35 35.28 10.47 -4.65
C GLY A 35 35.83 9.39 -3.71
N ALA A 36 35.59 8.14 -4.01
CA ALA A 36 36.17 7.01 -3.35
C ALA A 36 37.47 6.62 -4.09
N SER A 37 38.63 6.89 -3.46
CA SER A 37 39.90 6.28 -3.81
C SER A 37 39.93 4.85 -3.32
N ALA A 38 40.17 3.91 -4.22
CA ALA A 38 40.38 2.50 -3.90
C ALA A 38 41.68 2.34 -3.13
N GLN A 39 41.60 1.83 -1.91
CA GLN A 39 42.72 1.45 -1.08
C GLN A 39 42.86 -0.07 -1.13
N GLU A 40 44.04 -0.52 -1.54
CA GLU A 40 44.47 -1.91 -1.63
C GLU A 40 44.45 -2.58 -0.25
N PRO A 41 43.92 -3.82 -0.08
CA PRO A 41 43.89 -4.45 1.23
C PRO A 41 45.28 -4.91 1.67
N PRO A 42 45.62 -4.79 2.96
CA PRO A 42 46.91 -5.26 3.50
C PRO A 42 47.02 -6.77 3.47
N PRO A 43 48.22 -7.36 3.39
CA PRO A 43 48.44 -8.81 3.33
C PRO A 43 47.96 -9.51 4.59
N ALA A 44 47.30 -10.66 4.39
CA ALA A 44 46.73 -11.48 5.44
C ALA A 44 47.79 -11.98 6.43
N GLN A 45 47.63 -11.65 7.71
CA GLN A 45 48.37 -12.25 8.80
C GLN A 45 47.90 -13.69 9.05
N PRO A 46 48.78 -14.64 9.44
CA PRO A 46 48.36 -16.01 9.74
C PRO A 46 47.40 -16.04 10.94
N VAL A 47 46.21 -16.58 10.70
CA VAL A 47 45.16 -16.73 11.71
C VAL A 47 45.62 -17.79 12.74
N ALA A 48 45.73 -17.37 13.98
CA ALA A 48 45.95 -18.32 15.11
C ALA A 48 44.73 -19.27 15.20
N PRO A 49 44.91 -20.55 15.58
CA PRO A 49 43.84 -21.50 15.74
C PRO A 49 42.81 -20.98 16.76
N PRO A 50 41.49 -21.12 16.50
CA PRO A 50 40.47 -20.67 17.43
C PRO A 50 40.62 -21.40 18.77
N PRO A 51 40.38 -20.71 19.90
CA PRO A 51 40.35 -21.38 21.21
C PRO A 51 39.25 -22.45 21.21
N PRO A 52 39.40 -23.55 22.00
CA PRO A 52 38.41 -24.62 22.03
C PRO A 52 37.04 -24.02 22.39
N GLU A 53 36.06 -24.27 21.52
CA GLU A 53 34.66 -23.89 21.76
C GLU A 53 34.24 -24.41 23.14
N SER A 54 34.00 -23.51 24.06
CA SER A 54 33.33 -23.83 25.30
C SER A 54 31.95 -24.38 24.95
N GLN A 55 31.70 -25.66 25.26
CA GLN A 55 30.39 -26.28 25.11
C GLN A 55 29.33 -25.34 25.70
N PRO A 56 28.25 -25.04 24.97
CA PRO A 56 27.21 -24.19 25.50
C PRO A 56 26.69 -24.80 26.80
N LYS A 57 26.82 -24.05 27.88
CA LYS A 57 26.25 -24.40 29.18
C LYS A 57 24.78 -24.71 28.94
N PRO A 58 24.23 -25.86 29.42
CA PRO A 58 22.83 -26.17 29.28
C PRO A 58 22.01 -24.97 29.72
N ALA A 59 21.18 -24.45 28.83
CA ALA A 59 20.30 -23.34 29.13
C ALA A 59 19.44 -23.74 30.34
N THR A 60 19.52 -22.98 31.42
CA THR A 60 18.61 -23.15 32.55
C THR A 60 17.18 -23.07 32.01
N PRO A 61 16.32 -24.09 32.24
CA PRO A 61 14.95 -24.04 31.78
C PRO A 61 14.31 -22.74 32.29
N PRO A 62 13.56 -22.01 31.47
CA PRO A 62 12.88 -20.79 31.90
C PRO A 62 12.01 -21.13 33.12
N PRO A 63 11.88 -20.21 34.10
CA PRO A 63 11.05 -20.41 35.27
C PRO A 63 9.66 -20.84 34.80
N ALA A 64 9.11 -21.90 35.40
CA ALA A 64 7.76 -22.38 35.11
C ALA A 64 6.79 -21.24 35.36
N GLY A 65 6.25 -20.67 34.29
CA GLY A 65 5.27 -19.58 34.35
C GLY A 65 3.93 -20.08 34.87
N PRO A 66 2.95 -19.18 35.03
CA PRO A 66 1.65 -19.57 35.52
C PRO A 66 0.96 -20.56 34.56
N VAL A 67 0.54 -21.68 35.08
CA VAL A 67 -0.27 -22.65 34.33
C VAL A 67 -1.68 -22.09 34.20
N ARG A 68 -2.13 -21.85 32.97
CA ARG A 68 -3.45 -21.35 32.68
C ARG A 68 -4.33 -22.47 32.11
N ARG A 69 -5.33 -22.87 32.87
CA ARG A 69 -6.38 -23.76 32.34
C ARG A 69 -7.25 -22.96 31.39
N ILE A 70 -7.49 -23.51 30.21
CA ILE A 70 -8.23 -22.84 29.14
C ILE A 70 -9.20 -23.81 28.46
N THR A 71 -10.39 -23.33 28.15
CA THR A 71 -11.36 -24.05 27.33
C THR A 71 -11.16 -23.73 25.84
N THR A 72 -11.73 -24.55 24.96
CA THR A 72 -11.72 -24.31 23.50
C THR A 72 -12.34 -22.94 23.15
N GLU A 73 -13.43 -22.57 23.86
CA GLU A 73 -14.13 -21.30 23.61
C GLU A 73 -13.28 -20.08 24.05
N GLU A 74 -12.64 -20.17 25.21
CA GLU A 74 -11.73 -19.14 25.71
C GLU A 74 -10.49 -18.97 24.81
N ALA A 75 -9.94 -20.09 24.30
CA ALA A 75 -8.83 -20.06 23.34
C ALA A 75 -9.22 -19.34 22.06
N VAL A 76 -10.40 -19.64 21.51
CA VAL A 76 -10.94 -18.95 20.33
C VAL A 76 -11.19 -17.46 20.61
N ALA A 77 -11.81 -17.13 21.77
CA ALA A 77 -12.07 -15.73 22.14
C ALA A 77 -10.76 -14.92 22.27
N SER A 78 -9.75 -15.51 22.90
CA SER A 78 -8.41 -14.88 23.03
C SER A 78 -7.75 -14.68 21.67
N ALA A 79 -7.79 -15.67 20.78
CA ALA A 79 -7.26 -15.56 19.44
C ALA A 79 -7.95 -14.46 18.62
N LEU A 80 -9.28 -14.37 18.70
CA LEU A 80 -10.02 -13.33 17.99
C LEU A 80 -9.70 -11.91 18.46
N GLN A 81 -9.22 -11.75 19.69
CA GLN A 81 -8.83 -10.45 20.25
C GLN A 81 -7.35 -10.14 20.03
N GLN A 82 -6.46 -11.13 20.18
CA GLN A 82 -5.02 -10.90 20.31
C GLN A 82 -4.21 -11.37 19.10
N ASN A 83 -4.77 -12.19 18.21
CA ASN A 83 -4.04 -12.70 17.04
C ASN A 83 -3.59 -11.56 16.12
N VAL A 84 -2.26 -11.45 15.91
CA VAL A 84 -1.66 -10.36 15.14
C VAL A 84 -2.07 -10.42 13.67
N ALA A 85 -2.12 -11.60 13.06
CA ALA A 85 -2.53 -11.77 11.66
C ALA A 85 -3.98 -11.27 11.44
N LEU A 86 -4.88 -11.57 12.38
CA LEU A 86 -6.26 -11.11 12.34
C LEU A 86 -6.36 -9.59 12.55
N ARG A 87 -5.52 -9.01 13.41
CA ARG A 87 -5.46 -7.55 13.60
C ARG A 87 -5.01 -6.83 12.34
N VAL A 88 -4.00 -7.36 11.64
CA VAL A 88 -3.56 -6.83 10.33
C VAL A 88 -4.70 -6.94 9.31
N GLN A 89 -5.32 -8.11 9.19
CA GLN A 89 -6.40 -8.32 8.22
C GLN A 89 -7.63 -7.42 8.45
N ARG A 90 -7.89 -6.99 9.69
CA ARG A 90 -8.96 -6.02 9.99
C ARG A 90 -8.71 -4.62 9.44
N MET A 91 -7.46 -4.30 9.08
CA MET A 91 -7.13 -3.01 8.47
C MET A 91 -7.43 -2.97 6.97
N ASP A 92 -7.45 -4.13 6.29
CA ASP A 92 -7.65 -4.21 4.83
C ASP A 92 -8.99 -3.62 4.35
N PRO A 93 -10.15 -3.89 4.98
CA PRO A 93 -11.40 -3.23 4.61
C PRO A 93 -11.32 -1.70 4.74
N THR A 94 -10.67 -1.19 5.80
CA THR A 94 -10.51 0.25 6.02
C THR A 94 -9.61 0.87 4.94
N ILE A 95 -8.53 0.20 4.54
CA ILE A 95 -7.67 0.64 3.43
C ILE A 95 -8.47 0.69 2.13
N THR A 96 -9.22 -0.38 1.84
CA THR A 96 -10.03 -0.45 0.61
C THR A 96 -11.17 0.58 0.60
N GLU A 97 -11.73 0.93 1.77
CA GLU A 97 -12.69 2.03 1.90
C GLU A 97 -12.06 3.39 1.56
N LEU A 98 -10.83 3.63 2.00
CA LEU A 98 -10.07 4.83 1.62
C LEU A 98 -9.72 4.84 0.12
N ASP A 99 -9.47 3.68 -0.49
CA ASP A 99 -9.28 3.56 -1.95
C ASP A 99 -10.53 3.95 -2.73
N ILE A 100 -11.72 3.65 -2.21
CA ILE A 100 -12.98 4.13 -2.79
C ILE A 100 -13.06 5.65 -2.71
N ALA A 101 -12.73 6.23 -1.55
CA ALA A 101 -12.70 7.68 -1.39
C ALA A 101 -11.69 8.35 -2.33
N ALA A 102 -10.50 7.75 -2.50
CA ALA A 102 -9.50 8.21 -3.46
C ALA A 102 -9.99 8.10 -4.92
N ALA A 103 -10.70 7.02 -5.27
CA ALA A 103 -11.28 6.86 -6.60
C ALA A 103 -12.34 7.94 -6.90
N TYR A 104 -13.18 8.30 -5.94
CA TYR A 104 -14.11 9.42 -6.04
C TYR A 104 -13.39 10.77 -6.14
N GLY A 105 -12.20 10.89 -5.56
CA GLY A 105 -11.34 12.06 -5.66
C GLY A 105 -11.03 12.46 -7.11
N SER A 106 -11.07 11.52 -8.06
CA SER A 106 -10.92 11.80 -9.50
C SER A 106 -12.04 12.67 -10.09
N TRP A 107 -13.17 12.80 -9.39
CA TRP A 107 -14.27 13.70 -9.79
C TRP A 107 -14.26 15.04 -9.04
N LEU A 108 -13.35 15.23 -8.12
CA LEU A 108 -13.20 16.52 -7.43
C LEU A 108 -12.42 17.50 -8.33
N PRO A 109 -12.67 18.81 -8.20
CA PRO A 109 -11.89 19.81 -8.92
C PRO A 109 -10.45 19.79 -8.41
N ALA A 110 -9.51 19.76 -9.36
CA ALA A 110 -8.09 19.87 -9.10
C ALA A 110 -7.65 21.33 -9.36
N LEU A 111 -6.98 21.91 -8.36
CA LEU A 111 -6.33 23.20 -8.51
C LEU A 111 -4.89 22.97 -8.93
N THR A 112 -4.47 23.65 -10.02
CA THR A 112 -3.12 23.60 -10.53
C THR A 112 -2.49 24.99 -10.47
N GLY A 113 -1.22 25.05 -10.09
CA GLY A 113 -0.48 26.29 -10.08
C GLY A 113 0.98 26.04 -10.44
N GLN A 114 1.54 26.86 -11.31
CA GLN A 114 2.91 26.76 -11.75
C GLN A 114 3.54 28.15 -11.81
N LEU A 115 4.78 28.27 -11.34
CA LEU A 115 5.63 29.43 -11.53
C LEU A 115 6.97 28.94 -12.11
N PHE A 116 7.31 29.50 -13.27
CA PHE A 116 8.48 29.09 -14.01
C PHE A 116 9.29 30.30 -14.40
N TYR A 117 10.60 30.22 -14.25
CA TYR A 117 11.57 31.19 -14.77
C TYR A 117 12.59 30.48 -15.65
N GLN A 118 12.82 31.04 -16.82
CA GLN A 118 13.83 30.57 -17.75
C GLN A 118 14.67 31.74 -18.23
N ASP A 119 16.00 31.54 -18.24
CA ASP A 119 16.96 32.38 -18.91
C ASP A 119 17.66 31.57 -20.00
N LEU A 120 17.54 32.03 -21.24
CA LEU A 120 18.01 31.33 -22.42
C LEU A 120 19.05 32.21 -23.15
N GLU A 121 20.23 31.68 -23.38
CA GLU A 121 21.21 32.28 -24.25
C GLU A 121 21.63 31.28 -25.33
N GLN A 122 21.54 31.68 -26.59
CA GLN A 122 21.85 30.80 -27.72
C GLN A 122 22.49 31.56 -28.86
N PRO A 123 23.34 30.91 -29.68
CA PRO A 123 23.88 31.51 -30.90
C PRO A 123 22.80 31.94 -31.86
N VAL A 124 23.00 33.06 -32.53
CA VAL A 124 22.06 33.59 -33.54
C VAL A 124 22.18 32.79 -34.83
N ALA A 125 21.06 32.17 -35.26
CA ALA A 125 21.01 31.44 -36.52
C ALA A 125 20.57 32.33 -37.70
N THR A 126 19.83 33.42 -37.46
CA THR A 126 19.33 34.32 -38.49
C THR A 126 19.35 35.76 -37.99
N ILE A 127 19.53 36.72 -38.91
CA ILE A 127 19.53 38.15 -38.58
C ILE A 127 18.20 38.60 -37.96
N LEU A 128 17.08 37.97 -38.32
CA LEU A 128 15.74 38.29 -37.81
C LEU A 128 15.56 37.88 -36.32
N GLN A 129 16.43 37.04 -35.80
CA GLN A 129 16.33 36.56 -34.41
C GLN A 129 16.79 37.62 -33.40
N SER A 130 17.80 38.42 -33.69
CA SER A 130 18.33 39.41 -32.76
C SER A 130 18.66 40.75 -33.37
N GLY A 131 18.74 40.86 -34.71
CA GLY A 131 19.23 42.02 -35.46
C GLY A 131 20.69 41.86 -35.93
N ALA A 132 21.06 42.68 -36.93
CA ALA A 132 22.40 42.65 -37.46
C ALA A 132 23.47 43.04 -36.41
N GLY A 133 24.61 42.33 -36.43
CA GLY A 133 25.72 42.59 -35.53
C GLY A 133 25.64 41.96 -34.12
N GLN A 134 24.65 41.11 -33.85
CA GLN A 134 24.55 40.36 -32.60
C GLN A 134 25.00 38.92 -32.81
N SER A 135 25.85 38.41 -31.93
CA SER A 135 26.36 37.02 -31.97
C SER A 135 25.50 36.04 -31.15
N ASN A 136 24.72 36.54 -30.22
CA ASN A 136 23.87 35.74 -29.33
C ASN A 136 22.46 36.31 -29.24
N PHE A 137 21.51 35.43 -29.08
CA PHE A 137 20.13 35.74 -28.71
C PHE A 137 19.94 35.41 -27.23
N SER A 138 19.53 36.39 -26.46
CA SER A 138 19.22 36.21 -25.04
C SER A 138 17.74 36.50 -24.78
N GLN A 139 17.11 35.64 -23.98
CA GLN A 139 15.71 35.77 -23.60
C GLN A 139 15.52 35.33 -22.15
N SER A 140 14.90 36.17 -21.35
CA SER A 140 14.43 35.79 -20.02
C SER A 140 12.91 35.79 -19.98
N GLN A 141 12.34 34.73 -19.43
CA GLN A 141 10.88 34.53 -19.38
C GLN A 141 10.44 34.16 -17.96
N TRP A 142 9.44 34.86 -17.49
CA TRP A 142 8.63 34.46 -16.35
C TRP A 142 7.30 33.95 -16.86
N LEU A 143 6.85 32.80 -16.33
CA LEU A 143 5.56 32.21 -16.61
C LEU A 143 4.91 31.86 -15.28
N GLY A 144 3.71 32.36 -15.05
CA GLY A 144 2.86 31.99 -13.95
C GLY A 144 1.52 31.48 -14.48
N SER A 145 1.08 30.32 -14.03
CA SER A 145 -0.23 29.79 -14.37
C SER A 145 -0.98 29.34 -13.13
N PHE A 146 -2.29 29.51 -13.16
CA PHE A 146 -3.22 29.03 -12.17
C PHE A 146 -4.47 28.52 -12.89
N GLY A 147 -4.97 27.34 -12.49
CA GLY A 147 -6.14 26.77 -13.14
C GLY A 147 -6.90 25.82 -12.25
N VAL A 148 -8.12 25.52 -12.68
CA VAL A 148 -8.97 24.47 -12.13
C VAL A 148 -9.37 23.54 -13.25
N GLU A 149 -9.31 22.25 -13.02
CA GLU A 149 -9.84 21.23 -13.92
C GLU A 149 -10.68 20.23 -13.14
N GLN A 150 -11.74 19.72 -13.78
CA GLN A 150 -12.59 18.70 -13.18
C GLN A 150 -13.15 17.78 -14.25
N VAL A 151 -13.16 16.48 -13.91
CA VAL A 151 -13.90 15.46 -14.66
C VAL A 151 -15.25 15.26 -13.98
N LEU A 152 -16.32 15.35 -14.77
CA LEU A 152 -17.68 15.18 -14.27
C LEU A 152 -18.12 13.71 -14.34
N PRO A 153 -19.09 13.30 -13.53
CA PRO A 153 -19.65 11.95 -13.60
C PRO A 153 -20.29 11.60 -14.95
N THR A 154 -20.58 12.55 -15.81
CA THR A 154 -21.08 12.34 -17.19
C THR A 154 -19.98 11.89 -18.16
N GLY A 155 -18.70 11.95 -17.72
CA GLY A 155 -17.52 11.80 -18.58
C GLY A 155 -17.07 13.11 -19.21
N ALA A 156 -17.80 14.23 -18.98
CA ALA A 156 -17.36 15.55 -19.42
C ALA A 156 -16.15 16.01 -18.60
N ARG A 157 -15.34 16.87 -19.21
CA ARG A 157 -14.23 17.56 -18.56
C ARG A 157 -14.38 19.06 -18.80
N TYR A 158 -14.15 19.84 -17.78
CA TYR A 158 -13.96 21.26 -17.96
C TYR A 158 -12.65 21.71 -17.31
N SER A 159 -12.08 22.75 -17.87
CA SER A 159 -10.95 23.45 -17.28
C SER A 159 -11.11 24.94 -17.45
N ALA A 160 -10.65 25.69 -16.46
CA ALA A 160 -10.52 27.12 -16.51
C ALA A 160 -9.14 27.50 -15.99
N GLY A 161 -8.39 28.29 -16.76
CA GLY A 161 -7.01 28.59 -16.41
C GLY A 161 -6.65 30.01 -16.78
N TYR A 162 -5.83 30.63 -15.94
CA TYR A 162 -5.19 31.89 -16.19
C TYR A 162 -3.70 31.72 -16.28
N GLU A 163 -3.09 32.21 -17.35
CA GLU A 163 -1.66 32.23 -17.57
C GLU A 163 -1.17 33.67 -17.74
N ALA A 164 -0.13 34.02 -17.01
CA ALA A 164 0.57 35.27 -17.14
C ALA A 164 2.03 35.02 -17.50
N SER A 165 2.52 35.70 -18.53
CA SER A 165 3.91 35.60 -18.92
C SER A 165 4.55 36.98 -19.10
N ARG A 166 5.81 37.09 -18.75
CA ARG A 166 6.66 38.23 -19.02
C ARG A 166 7.91 37.78 -19.74
N ASN A 167 8.11 38.29 -20.95
CA ASN A 167 9.23 37.93 -21.80
C ASN A 167 10.07 39.18 -22.09
N LYS A 168 11.37 39.09 -21.81
CA LYS A 168 12.37 40.11 -22.15
C LYS A 168 13.43 39.48 -23.06
N SER A 169 13.71 40.10 -24.19
CA SER A 169 14.75 39.59 -25.10
C SER A 169 15.63 40.74 -25.64
N ASN A 170 16.77 40.40 -26.24
CA ASN A 170 17.62 41.32 -26.94
C ASN A 170 17.22 41.46 -28.43
N ASN A 171 16.02 40.96 -28.83
CA ASN A 171 15.54 41.10 -30.19
C ASN A 171 15.23 42.56 -30.52
N ARG A 172 15.95 43.12 -31.47
CA ARG A 172 15.77 44.52 -31.92
C ARG A 172 14.50 44.75 -32.72
N PHE A 173 13.88 43.70 -33.25
CA PHE A 173 12.62 43.81 -33.99
C PHE A 173 11.39 43.70 -33.08
N ALA A 174 11.58 43.52 -31.78
CA ALA A 174 10.46 43.44 -30.83
C ALA A 174 9.86 44.82 -30.61
N THR A 175 8.55 44.97 -30.91
CA THR A 175 7.82 46.20 -30.66
C THR A 175 7.43 46.38 -29.18
N LEU A 176 7.36 45.28 -28.42
CA LEU A 176 7.17 45.27 -26.98
C LEU A 176 8.31 44.51 -26.30
N ASN A 177 9.09 45.22 -25.46
CA ASN A 177 10.18 44.61 -24.73
C ASN A 177 10.48 45.34 -23.39
N PRO A 178 10.25 44.71 -22.21
CA PRO A 178 9.62 43.40 -22.06
C PRO A 178 8.17 43.36 -22.51
N SER A 179 7.75 42.23 -23.10
CA SER A 179 6.34 41.97 -23.40
C SER A 179 5.70 41.23 -22.23
N THR A 180 4.47 41.52 -21.90
CA THR A 180 3.67 40.88 -20.87
C THR A 180 2.39 40.37 -21.49
N ARG A 181 2.05 39.13 -21.30
CA ARG A 181 0.82 38.52 -21.81
C ARG A 181 0.02 37.95 -20.66
N GLY A 182 -1.29 38.03 -20.78
CA GLY A 182 -2.24 37.31 -19.94
C GLY A 182 -3.21 36.56 -20.83
N ASN A 183 -3.47 35.32 -20.52
CA ASN A 183 -4.42 34.46 -21.21
C ASN A 183 -5.40 33.87 -20.19
N LEU A 184 -6.69 34.08 -20.36
CA LEU A 184 -7.73 33.36 -19.63
C LEU A 184 -8.35 32.36 -20.59
N THR A 185 -8.31 31.08 -20.26
CA THR A 185 -8.85 30.00 -21.09
C THR A 185 -9.93 29.27 -20.35
N PHE A 186 -10.99 28.90 -21.06
CA PHE A 186 -12.02 28.00 -20.58
C PHE A 186 -12.26 26.93 -21.65
N SER A 187 -12.15 25.66 -21.23
CA SER A 187 -12.33 24.51 -22.11
C SER A 187 -13.38 23.57 -21.52
N PHE A 188 -14.26 23.08 -22.39
CA PHE A 188 -15.25 22.06 -22.05
C PHE A 188 -15.26 20.98 -23.12
N GLU A 189 -15.10 19.74 -22.66
CA GLU A 189 -15.11 18.54 -23.50
C GLU A 189 -16.19 17.57 -23.02
N GLN A 190 -17.09 17.12 -23.90
CA GLN A 190 -18.09 16.10 -23.62
C GLN A 190 -17.97 14.96 -24.60
N PRO A 191 -17.56 13.75 -24.18
CA PRO A 191 -17.60 12.57 -25.04
C PRO A 191 -19.05 12.17 -25.33
N LEU A 192 -19.35 11.87 -26.60
CA LEU A 192 -20.69 11.55 -27.07
C LEU A 192 -20.92 10.05 -27.29
N LEU A 193 -19.88 9.31 -27.66
CA LEU A 193 -19.93 7.85 -27.88
C LEU A 193 -18.99 7.11 -26.94
N ARG A 194 -17.68 7.05 -27.26
CA ARG A 194 -16.68 6.43 -26.40
C ARG A 194 -16.51 7.23 -25.11
N ASN A 195 -16.44 6.57 -23.96
CA ASN A 195 -16.34 7.14 -22.61
C ASN A 195 -17.60 7.88 -22.12
N ARG A 196 -18.70 7.84 -22.86
CA ARG A 196 -19.97 8.40 -22.38
C ARG A 196 -20.60 7.43 -21.38
N GLY A 197 -20.51 7.75 -20.10
CA GLY A 197 -21.11 6.96 -19.03
C GLY A 197 -20.43 5.61 -18.73
N VAL A 198 -19.43 5.20 -19.50
CA VAL A 198 -18.59 4.04 -19.30
C VAL A 198 -17.13 4.46 -19.52
N ASP A 199 -16.59 5.13 -18.52
CA ASP A 199 -15.24 5.66 -18.51
C ASP A 199 -14.36 4.91 -17.48
N ASN A 200 -13.06 5.16 -17.53
CA ASN A 200 -12.09 4.51 -16.64
C ASN A 200 -12.30 4.88 -15.16
N THR A 201 -12.72 6.10 -14.87
CA THR A 201 -12.97 6.56 -13.49
C THR A 201 -14.14 5.81 -12.86
N ARG A 202 -15.24 5.64 -13.62
CA ARG A 202 -16.39 4.83 -13.16
C ARG A 202 -16.02 3.38 -12.99
N LEU A 203 -15.28 2.80 -13.95
CA LEU A 203 -14.81 1.43 -13.85
C LEU A 203 -14.00 1.24 -12.57
N ASN A 204 -13.05 2.14 -12.28
CA ASN A 204 -12.23 2.07 -11.08
C ASN A 204 -13.07 2.17 -9.80
N ILE A 205 -14.07 3.06 -9.75
CA ILE A 205 -14.97 3.18 -8.59
C ILE A 205 -15.78 1.89 -8.37
N ILE A 206 -16.31 1.28 -9.44
CA ILE A 206 -17.08 0.03 -9.35
C ILE A 206 -16.16 -1.10 -8.86
N ILE A 207 -14.96 -1.22 -9.44
CA ILE A 207 -13.98 -2.23 -9.03
C ILE A 207 -13.56 -2.02 -7.57
N SER A 208 -13.30 -0.79 -7.14
CA SER A 208 -12.95 -0.49 -5.73
C SER A 208 -14.08 -0.88 -4.77
N LYS A 209 -15.35 -0.64 -5.13
CA LYS A 209 -16.51 -1.09 -4.34
C LYS A 209 -16.60 -2.62 -4.24
N ASN A 210 -16.39 -3.32 -5.34
CA ASN A 210 -16.37 -4.78 -5.33
C ASN A 210 -15.17 -5.32 -4.55
N ASN A 211 -14.01 -4.64 -4.61
CA ASN A 211 -12.83 -5.00 -3.83
C ASN A 211 -13.07 -4.84 -2.32
N LEU A 212 -13.84 -3.83 -1.89
CA LEU A 212 -14.26 -3.71 -0.49
C LEU A 212 -15.09 -4.93 -0.07
N ALA A 213 -16.06 -5.34 -0.89
CA ALA A 213 -16.84 -6.53 -0.61
C ALA A 213 -15.98 -7.81 -0.56
N ILE A 214 -14.96 -7.91 -1.42
CA ILE A 214 -13.98 -9.01 -1.40
C ILE A 214 -13.14 -8.96 -0.13
N SER A 215 -12.65 -7.79 0.28
CA SER A 215 -11.87 -7.61 1.52
C SER A 215 -12.65 -8.02 2.77
N ASP A 216 -13.96 -7.69 2.84
CA ASP A 216 -14.83 -8.14 3.92
C ASP A 216 -14.98 -9.66 3.95
N LEU A 217 -15.09 -10.30 2.78
CA LEU A 217 -15.15 -11.76 2.67
C LEU A 217 -13.81 -12.40 3.06
N ASP A 218 -12.69 -11.79 2.73
CA ASP A 218 -11.35 -12.22 3.12
C ASP A 218 -11.16 -12.14 4.64
N LEU A 219 -11.59 -11.06 5.26
CA LEU A 219 -11.58 -10.94 6.71
C LEU A 219 -12.39 -12.06 7.37
N ARG A 220 -13.62 -12.33 6.88
CA ARG A 220 -14.45 -13.44 7.39
C ARG A 220 -13.77 -14.79 7.20
N ASN A 221 -13.15 -15.02 6.04
CA ASN A 221 -12.41 -16.26 5.75
C ASN A 221 -11.22 -16.43 6.69
N THR A 222 -10.49 -15.36 6.97
CA THR A 222 -9.37 -15.34 7.92
C THR A 222 -9.86 -15.66 9.34
N VAL A 223 -11.00 -15.09 9.77
CA VAL A 223 -11.62 -15.41 11.05
C VAL A 223 -11.94 -16.91 11.15
N VAL A 224 -12.63 -17.48 10.15
CA VAL A 224 -12.99 -18.92 10.12
C VAL A 224 -11.75 -19.80 10.16
N THR A 225 -10.73 -19.45 9.37
CA THR A 225 -9.47 -20.19 9.31
C THR A 225 -8.71 -20.11 10.64
N THR A 226 -8.66 -18.93 11.27
CA THR A 226 -8.03 -18.74 12.59
C THR A 226 -8.74 -19.57 13.65
N VAL A 227 -10.07 -19.52 13.70
CA VAL A 227 -10.86 -20.34 14.64
C VAL A 227 -10.58 -21.85 14.47
N ARG A 228 -10.55 -22.33 13.22
CA ARG A 228 -10.20 -23.73 12.92
C ARG A 228 -8.78 -24.05 13.39
N ASN A 229 -7.81 -23.20 13.08
CA ASN A 229 -6.41 -23.45 13.45
C ASN A 229 -6.21 -23.44 14.97
N VAL A 230 -6.90 -22.57 15.71
CA VAL A 230 -6.90 -22.55 17.18
C VAL A 230 -7.48 -23.83 17.75
N LYS A 231 -8.65 -24.27 17.25
CA LYS A 231 -9.28 -25.52 17.69
C LYS A 231 -8.39 -26.72 17.43
N ASN A 232 -7.75 -26.80 16.26
CA ASN A 232 -6.81 -27.87 15.94
C ASN A 232 -5.61 -27.85 16.89
N ALA A 233 -4.95 -26.69 17.08
CA ALA A 233 -3.81 -26.58 17.97
C ALA A 233 -4.15 -26.88 19.44
N TYR A 234 -5.37 -26.54 19.88
CA TYR A 234 -5.87 -26.87 21.21
C TYR A 234 -5.99 -28.40 21.40
N TRP A 235 -6.60 -29.10 20.45
CA TRP A 235 -6.75 -30.55 20.51
C TRP A 235 -5.42 -31.28 20.28
N ASP A 236 -4.53 -30.74 19.43
CA ASP A 236 -3.16 -31.27 19.27
C ASP A 236 -2.39 -31.22 20.61
N LEU A 237 -2.55 -30.14 21.38
CA LEU A 237 -1.96 -30.03 22.71
C LEU A 237 -2.57 -31.07 23.71
N ALA A 238 -3.89 -31.21 23.68
CA ALA A 238 -4.56 -32.19 24.55
C ALA A 238 -4.09 -33.63 24.25
N VAL A 239 -3.93 -33.96 22.96
CA VAL A 239 -3.38 -35.27 22.54
C VAL A 239 -1.93 -35.42 22.95
N ALA A 240 -1.09 -34.39 22.76
CA ALA A 240 0.34 -34.46 23.14
C ALA A 240 0.51 -34.66 24.64
N LEU A 241 -0.28 -33.98 25.48
CA LEU A 241 -0.26 -34.16 26.93
C LEU A 241 -0.71 -35.58 27.36
N SER A 242 -1.78 -36.09 26.71
CA SER A 242 -2.23 -37.45 26.96
C SER A 242 -1.20 -38.49 26.56
N ASN A 243 -0.51 -38.30 25.43
CA ASN A 243 0.57 -39.20 25.00
C ASN A 243 1.74 -39.14 25.97
N LEU A 244 2.17 -37.97 26.43
CA LEU A 244 3.21 -37.84 27.44
C LEU A 244 2.87 -38.62 28.70
N ALA A 245 1.64 -38.50 29.19
CA ALA A 245 1.19 -39.25 30.38
C ALA A 245 1.29 -40.79 30.17
N VAL A 246 0.93 -41.28 28.97
CA VAL A 246 1.05 -42.71 28.62
C VAL A 246 2.52 -43.13 28.57
N GLN A 247 3.42 -42.33 27.95
CA GLN A 247 4.84 -42.67 27.89
C GLN A 247 5.49 -42.68 29.28
N GLN A 248 5.15 -41.74 30.16
CA GLN A 248 5.61 -41.71 31.54
C GLN A 248 5.14 -42.93 32.32
N GLN A 249 3.89 -43.35 32.14
CA GLN A 249 3.37 -44.58 32.78
C GLN A 249 4.07 -45.82 32.24
N THR A 250 4.35 -45.89 30.94
CA THR A 250 5.09 -47.03 30.33
C THR A 250 6.51 -47.11 30.87
N LEU A 251 7.20 -45.96 30.99
CA LEU A 251 8.54 -45.89 31.57
C LEU A 251 8.55 -46.38 33.03
N GLU A 252 7.54 -45.96 33.83
CA GLU A 252 7.45 -46.43 35.23
C GLU A 252 7.24 -47.93 35.32
N LEU A 253 6.38 -48.51 34.44
CA LEU A 253 6.16 -49.95 34.36
C LEU A 253 7.46 -50.71 33.97
N SER A 254 8.22 -50.19 32.98
CA SER A 254 9.51 -50.78 32.57
C SER A 254 10.54 -50.76 33.70
N ARG A 255 10.59 -49.66 34.48
CA ARG A 255 11.45 -49.57 35.67
C ARG A 255 11.06 -50.57 36.75
N GLN A 256 9.78 -50.77 36.98
CA GLN A 256 9.29 -51.80 37.92
C GLN A 256 9.67 -53.21 37.43
N THR A 257 9.48 -53.50 36.12
CA THR A 257 9.88 -54.77 35.51
C THR A 257 11.37 -55.01 35.64
N LEU A 258 12.24 -54.02 35.39
CA LEU A 258 13.68 -54.13 35.62
C LEU A 258 14.01 -54.45 37.07
N GLY A 259 13.32 -53.78 38.03
CA GLY A 259 13.50 -54.04 39.45
C GLY A 259 13.17 -55.50 39.85
N ASP A 260 12.08 -56.03 39.30
CA ASP A 260 11.65 -57.39 39.55
C ASP A 260 12.56 -58.42 38.86
N ASN A 261 13.06 -58.16 37.64
CA ASN A 261 14.03 -59.01 36.98
C ASN A 261 15.35 -59.05 37.75
N ARG A 262 15.84 -57.96 38.30
CA ARG A 262 17.04 -57.91 39.16
C ARG A 262 16.88 -58.81 40.38
N LYS A 263 15.73 -58.77 41.09
CA LYS A 263 15.46 -59.63 42.22
C LYS A 263 15.41 -61.11 41.82
N ARG A 264 14.83 -61.45 40.66
CA ARG A 264 14.76 -62.85 40.16
C ARG A 264 16.15 -63.41 39.77
N VAL A 265 17.01 -62.59 39.21
CA VAL A 265 18.38 -62.93 38.89
C VAL A 265 19.17 -63.14 40.18
N GLU A 266 19.03 -62.31 41.21
CA GLU A 266 19.65 -62.43 42.52
C GLU A 266 19.30 -63.69 43.20
N VAL A 267 18.05 -64.17 43.13
CA VAL A 267 17.61 -65.49 43.70
C VAL A 267 17.84 -66.64 42.73
N GLY A 268 18.49 -66.42 41.56
CA GLY A 268 18.91 -67.50 40.65
C GLY A 268 17.77 -68.05 39.75
N THR A 269 16.64 -67.41 39.65
CA THR A 269 15.45 -67.84 38.85
C THR A 269 15.43 -67.27 37.47
N MET A 270 16.36 -66.36 37.08
CA MET A 270 16.45 -65.72 35.81
C MET A 270 17.88 -65.51 35.33
N ALA A 271 18.14 -65.47 34.03
CA ALA A 271 19.50 -65.35 33.51
C ALA A 271 19.95 -63.85 33.56
N PRO A 272 21.28 -63.59 33.84
CA PRO A 272 21.81 -62.20 33.91
C PRO A 272 21.59 -61.35 32.61
N ILE A 273 21.51 -61.99 31.44
CA ILE A 273 21.27 -61.33 30.14
C ILE A 273 19.90 -60.63 30.09
N ASP A 274 18.92 -61.14 30.83
CA ASP A 274 17.59 -60.59 30.90
C ASP A 274 17.54 -59.17 31.57
N ILE A 275 18.52 -58.91 32.46
CA ILE A 275 18.73 -57.61 33.07
C ILE A 275 19.15 -56.60 31.98
N VAL A 276 20.12 -56.98 31.14
CA VAL A 276 20.61 -56.08 30.06
C VAL A 276 19.53 -55.77 29.08
N GLN A 277 18.65 -56.72 28.74
CA GLN A 277 17.51 -56.50 27.88
C GLN A 277 16.50 -55.55 28.51
N ALA A 278 16.17 -55.70 29.79
CA ALA A 278 15.25 -54.80 30.50
C ALA A 278 15.85 -53.40 30.69
N GLU A 279 17.17 -53.25 30.86
CA GLU A 279 17.86 -51.95 30.89
C GLU A 279 17.79 -51.25 29.54
N ALA A 280 17.96 -51.98 28.43
CA ALA A 280 17.80 -51.41 27.09
C ALA A 280 16.35 -50.94 26.84
N GLU A 281 15.36 -51.66 27.34
CA GLU A 281 13.93 -51.25 27.24
C GLU A 281 13.64 -50.01 28.08
N VAL A 282 14.17 -49.88 29.28
CA VAL A 282 14.06 -48.65 30.09
C VAL A 282 14.71 -47.48 29.38
N ALA A 283 15.88 -47.61 28.80
CA ALA A 283 16.57 -46.56 28.06
C ALA A 283 15.76 -46.12 26.83
N SER A 284 15.16 -47.07 26.10
CA SER A 284 14.26 -46.75 24.96
C SER A 284 13.00 -46.02 25.40
N ASN A 285 12.41 -46.39 26.54
CA ASN A 285 11.23 -45.69 27.07
C ASN A 285 11.56 -44.29 27.64
N GLU A 286 12.80 -44.11 28.17
CA GLU A 286 13.29 -42.75 28.53
C GLU A 286 13.42 -41.86 27.32
N GLU A 287 13.93 -42.36 26.19
CA GLU A 287 13.96 -41.63 24.92
C GLU A 287 12.56 -41.25 24.45
N ASN A 288 11.60 -42.19 24.51
CA ASN A 288 10.20 -41.92 24.13
C ASN A 288 9.56 -40.83 24.99
N VAL A 289 9.86 -40.75 26.27
CA VAL A 289 9.38 -39.66 27.14
C VAL A 289 9.96 -38.32 26.71
N ILE A 290 11.25 -38.23 26.40
CA ILE A 290 11.90 -37.01 25.93
C ILE A 290 11.27 -36.54 24.61
N ILE A 291 10.99 -37.45 23.68
CA ILE A 291 10.31 -37.13 22.41
C ILE A 291 8.88 -36.60 22.67
N ALA A 292 8.17 -37.21 23.62
CA ALA A 292 6.83 -36.77 23.99
C ALA A 292 6.84 -35.38 24.65
N GLU A 293 7.79 -35.10 25.53
CA GLU A 293 7.98 -33.77 26.14
C GLU A 293 8.26 -32.71 25.10
N GLN A 294 9.11 -33.01 24.11
CA GLN A 294 9.37 -32.10 22.98
C GLN A 294 8.10 -31.85 22.16
N SER A 295 7.27 -32.86 21.93
CA SER A 295 5.99 -32.74 21.22
C SER A 295 5.01 -31.83 21.96
N VAL A 296 4.96 -31.92 23.29
CA VAL A 296 4.15 -31.01 24.12
C VAL A 296 4.66 -29.57 24.01
N ALA A 297 5.99 -29.35 24.09
CA ALA A 297 6.57 -28.02 23.96
C ALA A 297 6.20 -27.38 22.61
N GLN A 298 6.31 -28.14 21.53
CA GLN A 298 5.93 -27.66 20.18
C GLN A 298 4.43 -27.33 20.06
N ALA A 299 3.57 -28.16 20.65
CA ALA A 299 2.12 -27.92 20.66
C ALA A 299 1.77 -26.67 21.50
N GLN A 300 2.44 -26.48 22.65
CA GLN A 300 2.33 -25.26 23.47
C GLN A 300 2.71 -24.00 22.67
N ASP A 301 3.84 -24.02 21.98
CA ASP A 301 4.33 -22.89 21.20
C ASP A 301 3.39 -22.55 20.05
N ARG A 302 2.86 -23.58 19.36
CA ARG A 302 1.88 -23.40 18.28
C ARG A 302 0.60 -22.77 18.78
N LEU A 303 0.04 -23.24 19.89
CA LEU A 303 -1.16 -22.66 20.49
C LEU A 303 -0.89 -21.24 20.98
N ARG A 304 0.22 -20.99 21.66
CA ARG A 304 0.65 -19.68 22.16
C ARG A 304 0.72 -18.64 21.05
N ALA A 305 1.35 -18.98 19.92
CA ALA A 305 1.46 -18.10 18.77
C ALA A 305 0.11 -17.71 18.16
N LEU A 306 -0.93 -18.54 18.31
CA LEU A 306 -2.26 -18.27 17.80
C LEU A 306 -3.11 -17.43 18.74
N ILE A 307 -2.93 -17.56 20.07
CA ILE A 307 -3.86 -16.98 21.06
C ILE A 307 -3.31 -15.81 21.87
N LEU A 308 -1.98 -15.58 21.86
CA LEU A 308 -1.34 -14.48 22.58
C LEU A 308 -0.70 -13.47 21.61
N ASP A 309 -0.60 -12.22 22.07
CA ASP A 309 0.21 -11.21 21.39
C ASP A 309 1.69 -11.41 21.73
N PRO A 310 2.60 -11.60 20.75
CA PRO A 310 4.03 -11.75 20.97
C PRO A 310 4.70 -10.59 21.71
N GLY A 311 4.06 -9.42 21.73
CA GLY A 311 4.55 -8.24 22.45
C GLY A 311 4.31 -8.24 23.96
N THR A 312 3.61 -9.25 24.50
CA THR A 312 3.36 -9.34 25.94
C THR A 312 4.54 -9.95 26.69
N ALA A 313 4.86 -9.42 27.86
CA ALA A 313 5.99 -9.91 28.69
C ALA A 313 5.86 -11.39 29.08
N ASP A 314 4.63 -11.87 29.25
CA ASP A 314 4.33 -13.23 29.68
C ASP A 314 4.20 -14.23 28.52
N PHE A 315 4.47 -13.80 27.28
CA PHE A 315 4.29 -14.65 26.08
C PHE A 315 5.00 -16.00 26.21
N TRP A 316 6.27 -16.04 26.60
CA TRP A 316 7.07 -17.26 26.75
C TRP A 316 6.85 -17.97 28.07
N ALA A 317 6.36 -17.28 29.10
CA ALA A 317 6.21 -17.83 30.44
C ALA A 317 4.90 -18.61 30.63
N THR A 318 3.85 -18.29 29.84
CA THR A 318 2.51 -18.89 30.00
C THR A 318 2.47 -20.32 29.47
N THR A 319 2.06 -21.29 30.30
CA THR A 319 1.79 -22.68 29.93
C THR A 319 0.27 -22.93 29.93
N PHE A 320 -0.23 -23.60 28.89
CA PHE A 320 -1.65 -23.89 28.75
C PHE A 320 -1.97 -25.35 29.12
N GLU A 321 -3.07 -25.53 29.86
CA GLU A 321 -3.62 -26.83 30.18
C GLU A 321 -5.07 -26.90 29.64
N PRO A 322 -5.36 -27.78 28.65
CA PRO A 322 -6.71 -27.96 28.15
C PRO A 322 -7.65 -28.45 29.26
N ALA A 323 -8.82 -27.77 29.38
CA ALA A 323 -9.82 -28.12 30.39
C ALA A 323 -10.93 -29.03 29.83
N ASP A 324 -11.12 -29.06 28.51
CA ASP A 324 -12.20 -29.80 27.86
C ASP A 324 -11.82 -31.28 27.62
N THR A 325 -12.83 -32.13 27.69
CA THR A 325 -12.73 -33.52 27.26
C THR A 325 -13.41 -33.71 25.91
N PRO A 326 -12.81 -34.45 24.95
CA PRO A 326 -13.41 -34.64 23.64
C PRO A 326 -14.72 -35.39 23.75
N ALA A 327 -15.80 -34.82 23.20
CA ALA A 327 -17.10 -35.51 23.12
C ALA A 327 -17.08 -36.48 21.92
N LEU A 328 -17.16 -37.77 22.20
CA LEU A 328 -17.28 -38.83 21.19
C LEU A 328 -18.74 -38.96 20.73
N ALA A 329 -19.27 -37.98 19.99
CA ALA A 329 -20.58 -38.06 19.37
C ALA A 329 -20.42 -38.31 17.86
N ALA A 330 -20.70 -39.52 17.41
CA ALA A 330 -20.77 -39.85 15.98
C ALA A 330 -22.15 -39.41 15.45
N ASN A 331 -22.26 -38.14 15.04
CA ASN A 331 -23.43 -37.69 14.29
C ASN A 331 -23.22 -38.03 12.80
N PRO A 332 -24.10 -38.85 12.18
CA PRO A 332 -24.01 -39.11 10.76
C PRO A 332 -24.23 -37.79 9.98
N VAL A 333 -23.28 -37.43 9.12
CA VAL A 333 -23.38 -36.25 8.30
C VAL A 333 -24.11 -36.59 7.00
N ASP A 334 -25.23 -35.91 6.72
CA ASP A 334 -25.87 -35.95 5.40
C ASP A 334 -24.96 -35.18 4.42
N VAL A 335 -24.31 -35.93 3.52
CA VAL A 335 -23.37 -35.40 2.55
C VAL A 335 -24.02 -34.42 1.58
N ASN A 336 -25.28 -34.70 1.12
CA ASN A 336 -25.94 -33.82 0.18
C ASN A 336 -26.31 -32.47 0.83
N ALA A 337 -26.87 -32.51 2.03
CA ALA A 337 -27.14 -31.29 2.78
C ALA A 337 -25.86 -30.48 3.10
N ALA A 338 -24.77 -31.17 3.40
CA ALA A 338 -23.47 -30.53 3.65
C ALA A 338 -22.90 -29.85 2.38
N VAL A 339 -23.02 -30.50 1.22
CA VAL A 339 -22.59 -29.93 -0.07
C VAL A 339 -23.43 -28.72 -0.44
N ASP A 340 -24.75 -28.79 -0.31
CA ASP A 340 -25.64 -27.66 -0.58
C ASP A 340 -25.35 -26.47 0.32
N ASN A 341 -25.10 -26.72 1.61
CA ASN A 341 -24.71 -25.70 2.56
C ASN A 341 -23.35 -25.09 2.19
N ALA A 342 -22.38 -25.90 1.78
CA ALA A 342 -21.08 -25.44 1.35
C ALA A 342 -21.18 -24.53 0.11
N ILE A 343 -21.93 -24.92 -0.92
CA ILE A 343 -22.11 -24.11 -2.14
C ILE A 343 -22.73 -22.73 -1.84
N LYS A 344 -23.63 -22.66 -0.87
CA LYS A 344 -24.29 -21.42 -0.47
C LYS A 344 -23.40 -20.51 0.38
N ASN A 345 -22.61 -21.10 1.29
CA ASN A 345 -21.93 -20.34 2.35
C ASN A 345 -20.41 -20.22 2.19
N ARG A 346 -19.77 -20.93 1.24
CA ARG A 346 -18.33 -20.82 0.99
C ARG A 346 -17.94 -19.40 0.58
N LEU A 347 -17.07 -18.80 1.34
CA LEU A 347 -16.64 -17.41 1.16
C LEU A 347 -15.78 -17.23 -0.10
N ASP A 348 -14.95 -18.22 -0.45
CA ASP A 348 -14.15 -18.23 -1.67
C ASP A 348 -15.00 -18.22 -2.95
N LEU A 349 -16.17 -18.92 -2.94
CA LEU A 349 -17.12 -18.86 -4.05
C LEU A 349 -17.79 -17.49 -4.16
N GLN A 350 -18.07 -16.84 -3.03
CA GLN A 350 -18.64 -15.49 -3.02
C GLN A 350 -17.61 -14.48 -3.56
N GLN A 351 -16.34 -14.60 -3.18
CA GLN A 351 -15.25 -13.80 -3.73
C GLN A 351 -15.09 -13.98 -5.23
N SER A 352 -15.10 -15.24 -5.69
CA SER A 352 -15.00 -15.55 -7.13
C SER A 352 -16.16 -14.93 -7.93
N ARG A 353 -17.37 -14.88 -7.36
CA ARG A 353 -18.50 -14.18 -7.98
C ARG A 353 -18.26 -12.67 -8.09
N LYS A 354 -17.73 -12.05 -7.03
CA LYS A 354 -17.36 -10.62 -7.08
C LYS A 354 -16.25 -10.34 -8.09
N GLN A 355 -15.29 -11.25 -8.21
CA GLN A 355 -14.25 -11.15 -9.23
C GLN A 355 -14.82 -11.30 -10.66
N LEU A 356 -15.84 -12.16 -10.84
CA LEU A 356 -16.56 -12.28 -12.11
C LEU A 356 -17.28 -10.97 -12.45
N GLU A 357 -17.99 -10.35 -11.48
CA GLU A 357 -18.61 -9.04 -11.66
C GLU A 357 -17.58 -7.97 -12.11
N ASN A 358 -16.39 -7.94 -11.51
CA ASN A 358 -15.31 -7.04 -11.94
C ASN A 358 -14.91 -7.28 -13.40
N ASN A 359 -14.82 -8.53 -13.82
CA ASN A 359 -14.46 -8.87 -15.20
C ASN A 359 -15.58 -8.50 -16.18
N GLU A 360 -16.85 -8.64 -15.79
CA GLU A 360 -18.00 -8.20 -16.59
C GLU A 360 -18.00 -6.68 -16.79
N GLU A 361 -17.70 -5.90 -15.75
CA GLU A 361 -17.57 -4.44 -15.86
C GLU A 361 -16.38 -4.04 -16.77
N ARG A 362 -15.25 -4.76 -16.68
CA ARG A 362 -14.12 -4.56 -17.62
C ARG A 362 -14.50 -4.86 -19.05
N ILE A 363 -15.27 -5.93 -19.30
CA ILE A 363 -15.76 -6.27 -20.64
C ILE A 363 -16.69 -5.14 -21.16
N LYS A 364 -17.58 -4.58 -20.33
CA LYS A 364 -18.43 -3.44 -20.73
C LYS A 364 -17.57 -2.24 -21.12
N PHE A 365 -16.55 -1.94 -20.31
CA PHE A 365 -15.61 -0.86 -20.61
C PHE A 365 -14.87 -1.11 -21.93
N PHE A 366 -14.27 -2.27 -22.14
CA PHE A 366 -13.57 -2.56 -23.39
C PHE A 366 -14.47 -2.55 -24.62
N LYS A 367 -15.72 -3.03 -24.51
CA LYS A 367 -16.72 -2.88 -25.58
C LYS A 367 -17.00 -1.42 -25.91
N ASN A 368 -17.04 -0.53 -24.91
CA ASN A 368 -17.17 0.90 -25.15
C ASN A 368 -15.93 1.51 -25.81
N GLN A 369 -14.70 1.00 -25.48
CA GLN A 369 -13.46 1.51 -26.07
C GLN A 369 -13.31 1.20 -27.56
N VAL A 370 -14.03 0.20 -28.10
CA VAL A 370 -14.07 -0.10 -29.54
C VAL A 370 -14.90 0.94 -30.33
N LEU A 371 -15.77 1.70 -29.67
CA LEU A 371 -16.57 2.73 -30.32
C LEU A 371 -15.70 3.88 -30.86
N PRO A 372 -16.12 4.54 -31.96
CA PRO A 372 -15.46 5.74 -32.45
C PRO A 372 -15.39 6.81 -31.37
N ALA A 373 -14.27 7.55 -31.32
CA ALA A 373 -14.16 8.72 -30.47
C ALA A 373 -14.89 9.88 -31.14
N VAL A 374 -16.06 10.24 -30.61
CA VAL A 374 -16.81 11.43 -31.01
C VAL A 374 -17.02 12.25 -29.74
N GLY A 375 -16.57 13.48 -29.76
CA GLY A 375 -16.69 14.43 -28.64
C GLY A 375 -17.23 15.78 -29.13
N PHE A 376 -17.80 16.52 -28.22
CA PHE A 376 -18.13 17.90 -28.38
C PHE A 376 -17.17 18.72 -27.53
N ASN A 377 -16.39 19.62 -28.18
CA ASN A 377 -15.38 20.45 -27.51
C ASN A 377 -15.77 21.93 -27.73
N VAL A 378 -15.62 22.71 -26.67
CA VAL A 378 -15.75 24.18 -26.73
C VAL A 378 -14.56 24.77 -26.01
N ASP A 379 -13.78 25.56 -26.72
CA ASP A 379 -12.68 26.31 -26.13
C ASP A 379 -12.97 27.80 -26.30
N TYR A 380 -12.86 28.53 -25.20
CA TYR A 380 -12.99 29.98 -25.17
C TYR A 380 -11.76 30.57 -24.49
N GLY A 381 -11.12 31.52 -25.21
CA GLY A 381 -9.92 32.17 -24.72
C GLY A 381 -10.04 33.68 -24.79
N LEU A 382 -9.46 34.35 -23.81
CA LEU A 382 -9.32 35.81 -23.76
C LEU A 382 -7.83 36.10 -23.57
N ALA A 383 -7.29 36.98 -24.41
CA ALA A 383 -5.91 37.37 -24.39
C ALA A 383 -5.74 38.85 -24.10
N GLY A 384 -4.69 39.21 -23.39
CA GLY A 384 -4.28 40.60 -23.22
C GLY A 384 -2.77 40.73 -23.46
N LEU A 385 -2.35 41.85 -24.02
CA LEU A 385 -0.97 42.13 -24.35
C LEU A 385 -0.55 43.50 -23.84
N GLY A 386 0.55 43.54 -23.06
CA GLY A 386 1.16 44.75 -22.53
C GLY A 386 2.67 44.71 -22.62
N GLY A 387 3.30 45.70 -22.06
CA GLY A 387 4.77 45.81 -22.02
C GLY A 387 5.26 47.21 -22.34
N SER A 388 6.57 47.37 -22.46
CA SER A 388 7.19 48.64 -22.89
C SER A 388 7.24 48.69 -24.41
N ILE A 389 6.63 49.76 -24.98
CA ILE A 389 6.65 50.00 -26.43
C ILE A 389 8.01 50.54 -26.80
N ILE A 390 8.68 49.84 -27.68
CA ILE A 390 10.05 50.19 -28.16
C ILE A 390 9.95 50.72 -29.58
N GLU A 391 10.48 51.90 -29.81
CA GLU A 391 10.67 52.49 -31.13
C GLU A 391 12.14 52.47 -31.49
N ILE A 392 12.48 52.05 -32.68
CA ILE A 392 13.82 52.01 -33.23
C ILE A 392 13.79 52.78 -34.54
N ASP A 393 14.84 53.52 -34.81
CA ASP A 393 15.01 54.17 -36.09
C ASP A 393 15.03 53.14 -37.24
N GLN A 394 13.99 53.12 -38.03
CA GLN A 394 13.77 52.17 -39.13
C GLN A 394 14.17 52.75 -40.49
N SER A 395 15.08 53.70 -40.55
CA SER A 395 15.59 54.20 -41.82
C SER A 395 16.11 53.09 -42.74
N ASP A 396 16.57 52.00 -42.20
CA ASP A 396 16.82 50.73 -42.89
C ASP A 396 16.08 49.54 -42.17
N PRO A 397 15.01 49.02 -42.79
CA PRO A 397 14.20 47.94 -42.16
C PRO A 397 14.99 46.64 -41.89
N LEU A 398 16.09 46.40 -42.61
CA LEU A 398 16.89 45.17 -42.44
C LEU A 398 18.08 45.37 -41.47
N ASN A 399 18.43 46.62 -41.19
CA ASN A 399 19.54 46.94 -40.29
C ASN A 399 19.18 48.19 -39.44
N PRO A 400 18.29 48.08 -38.49
CA PRO A 400 17.95 49.17 -37.58
C PRO A 400 19.16 49.62 -36.78
N SER A 401 19.66 50.83 -37.05
CA SER A 401 20.92 51.38 -36.53
C SER A 401 20.75 52.19 -35.24
N GLY A 402 19.54 52.48 -34.84
CA GLY A 402 19.26 53.31 -33.68
C GLY A 402 19.29 52.52 -32.35
N THR A 403 19.59 53.22 -31.24
CA THR A 403 19.38 52.63 -29.90
C THR A 403 17.89 52.54 -29.63
N PRO A 404 17.39 51.37 -29.18
CA PRO A 404 15.98 51.18 -28.81
C PRO A 404 15.56 52.22 -27.77
N ARG A 405 14.50 53.00 -28.06
CA ARG A 405 13.94 54.02 -27.16
C ARG A 405 12.55 53.56 -26.69
N GLU A 406 12.32 53.58 -25.40
CA GLU A 406 10.97 53.40 -24.85
C GLU A 406 10.14 54.64 -25.09
N VAL A 407 9.08 54.52 -25.88
CA VAL A 407 8.17 55.63 -26.24
C VAL A 407 6.84 55.54 -25.51
N GLY A 408 6.52 54.41 -24.86
CA GLY A 408 5.30 54.24 -24.11
C GLY A 408 5.25 52.96 -23.32
N LYS A 409 4.30 52.86 -22.43
CA LYS A 409 4.05 51.65 -21.59
C LYS A 409 2.60 51.26 -21.66
N ARG A 410 2.35 49.97 -21.85
CA ARG A 410 1.09 49.32 -21.53
C ARG A 410 1.29 48.48 -20.26
N PRO A 411 0.91 49.02 -19.08
CA PRO A 411 1.08 48.33 -17.82
C PRO A 411 0.25 47.04 -17.77
N TYR A 412 0.54 46.16 -16.82
CA TYR A 412 -0.20 44.90 -16.67
C TYR A 412 -1.70 45.07 -16.41
N THR A 413 -2.09 46.22 -15.85
CA THR A 413 -3.51 46.60 -15.69
C THR A 413 -4.26 46.70 -17.01
N ASP A 414 -3.59 47.08 -18.11
CA ASP A 414 -4.18 47.13 -19.43
C ASP A 414 -4.35 45.71 -20.01
N VAL A 415 -3.41 44.80 -19.73
CA VAL A 415 -3.55 43.37 -20.05
C VAL A 415 -4.80 42.79 -19.40
N VAL A 416 -4.99 43.07 -18.10
CA VAL A 416 -6.18 42.63 -17.36
C VAL A 416 -7.45 43.30 -17.92
N ARG A 417 -7.38 44.59 -18.28
CA ARG A 417 -8.51 45.29 -18.90
C ARG A 417 -8.89 44.68 -20.25
N ASP A 418 -7.93 44.36 -21.12
CA ASP A 418 -8.20 43.72 -22.42
C ASP A 418 -8.94 42.37 -22.22
N ILE A 419 -8.54 41.59 -21.20
CA ILE A 419 -9.18 40.30 -20.89
C ILE A 419 -10.62 40.49 -20.40
N PHE A 420 -10.84 41.35 -19.42
CA PHE A 420 -12.20 41.60 -18.87
C PHE A 420 -13.06 42.48 -19.76
N GLY A 421 -12.44 43.24 -20.67
CA GLY A 421 -13.11 44.00 -21.72
C GLY A 421 -13.57 43.14 -22.89
N LEU A 422 -13.13 41.85 -22.95
CA LEU A 422 -13.41 40.94 -24.06
C LEU A 422 -12.86 41.45 -25.41
N ASP A 423 -11.73 42.16 -25.39
CA ASP A 423 -11.20 42.83 -26.57
C ASP A 423 -10.61 41.84 -27.59
N PHE A 424 -10.05 40.70 -27.13
CA PHE A 424 -9.41 39.72 -28.00
C PHE A 424 -9.92 38.30 -27.69
N PRO A 425 -11.22 38.01 -28.02
CA PRO A 425 -11.77 36.68 -27.79
C PRO A 425 -11.32 35.68 -28.87
N THR A 426 -11.09 34.44 -28.48
CA THR A 426 -10.87 33.31 -29.39
C THR A 426 -11.90 32.22 -29.12
N TRP A 427 -12.39 31.59 -30.18
CA TRP A 427 -13.37 30.50 -30.12
C TRP A 427 -12.89 29.34 -30.98
N SER A 428 -13.04 28.12 -30.48
CA SER A 428 -12.86 26.90 -31.29
C SER A 428 -13.86 25.83 -30.90
#